data_295f9815b895ce716e0e10302346f767
#
_entry.id   295f9815b895ce716e0e10302346f767
#
_cell.length_a   1.000
_cell.length_b   1.000
_cell.length_c   1.000
_cell.angle_alpha   90.00
_cell.angle_beta   90.00
_cell.angle_gamma   90.00
#
_symmetry.space_group_name_H-M   'P 1'
#
loop_
_entity.id
_entity.type
_entity.pdbx_description
1 polymer ?
#
loop_
_entity_poly.entity_id
_entity_poly.type
_entity_poly.pdbx_seq_one_letter_code
_entity_poly.pdbx_strand_id
1 'polypeptide(L)'
;MPVKIRLQRHGKKGKPFYWVVAADARAKRDGRYLEKIGTYNPNTNPATVNINVDTAVKWLENGAQPTDTARTLLSYRGVMLKHHLNGGVRKGAHTQEEADAKFEAWATEKEAKIQAKVEGLTKAEVDERAKALAAEKEVNEKRIADAKAVEEEAIAAEAAAEAEAETAVEEATEEAAVEDAPAAEEATQEATEEATQEAAEDAPAAE
;
A
#
# COMPACT_ATOMS: atom_id res chain seq x y z
N MET A 1 -17.56 41.97 -17.29
CA MET A 1 -18.08 40.61 -17.08
C MET A 1 -17.57 40.10 -15.75
N PRO A 2 -18.40 39.55 -14.85
CA PRO A 2 -17.91 39.02 -13.58
C PRO A 2 -17.07 37.78 -13.81
N VAL A 3 -15.83 37.81 -13.33
CA VAL A 3 -14.91 36.67 -13.32
C VAL A 3 -15.13 35.89 -12.03
N LYS A 4 -15.16 34.56 -12.11
CA LYS A 4 -15.26 33.67 -10.96
C LYS A 4 -14.06 32.75 -10.86
N ILE A 5 -13.58 32.54 -9.63
CA ILE A 5 -12.61 31.48 -9.33
C ILE A 5 -13.39 30.24 -8.97
N ARG A 6 -13.26 29.19 -9.75
CA ARG A 6 -14.02 27.95 -9.60
C ARG A 6 -13.20 26.71 -9.93
N LEU A 7 -13.75 25.55 -9.58
CA LEU A 7 -13.17 24.25 -9.88
C LEU A 7 -13.69 23.72 -11.22
N GLN A 8 -12.78 23.26 -12.07
CA GLN A 8 -13.07 22.43 -13.23
C GLN A 8 -12.72 20.99 -12.92
N ARG A 9 -13.56 20.05 -13.35
CA ARG A 9 -13.33 18.63 -13.11
C ARG A 9 -12.59 18.01 -14.29
N HIS A 10 -11.49 17.35 -13.94
CA HIS A 10 -10.68 16.53 -14.82
C HIS A 10 -10.49 15.13 -14.21
N GLY A 11 -9.65 14.29 -14.80
CA GLY A 11 -9.38 12.94 -14.30
C GLY A 11 -10.32 11.88 -14.86
N LYS A 12 -10.22 10.67 -14.31
CA LYS A 12 -10.96 9.48 -14.74
C LYS A 12 -12.24 9.27 -13.91
N LYS A 13 -13.12 8.35 -14.35
CA LYS A 13 -14.24 7.85 -13.55
C LYS A 13 -13.69 7.23 -12.25
N GLY A 14 -14.24 7.62 -11.11
CA GLY A 14 -13.78 7.17 -9.78
C GLY A 14 -12.53 7.88 -9.23
N LYS A 15 -11.70 8.54 -10.06
CA LYS A 15 -10.51 9.30 -9.64
C LYS A 15 -10.60 10.75 -10.12
N PRO A 16 -11.39 11.62 -9.47
CA PRO A 16 -11.53 13.02 -9.85
C PRO A 16 -10.25 13.80 -9.57
N PHE A 17 -9.93 14.74 -10.45
CA PHE A 17 -8.85 15.70 -10.29
C PHE A 17 -9.39 17.08 -10.68
N TYR A 18 -9.08 18.12 -9.92
CA TYR A 18 -9.67 19.42 -10.14
C TYR A 18 -8.62 20.47 -10.45
N TRP A 19 -8.96 21.34 -11.41
CA TRP A 19 -8.22 22.57 -11.64
C TRP A 19 -8.95 23.74 -11.01
N VAL A 20 -8.19 24.57 -10.28
CA VAL A 20 -8.67 25.84 -9.78
C VAL A 20 -8.36 26.89 -10.87
N VAL A 21 -9.40 27.48 -11.42
CA VAL A 21 -9.28 28.37 -12.57
C VAL A 21 -10.05 29.69 -12.36
N ALA A 22 -9.53 30.76 -12.94
CA ALA A 22 -10.27 31.97 -13.16
C ALA A 22 -11.03 31.85 -14.51
N ALA A 23 -12.33 32.00 -14.49
CA ALA A 23 -13.17 31.86 -15.68
C ALA A 23 -14.32 32.87 -15.68
N ASP A 24 -14.85 33.19 -16.86
CA ASP A 24 -16.09 33.97 -17.00
C ASP A 24 -17.26 33.20 -16.35
N ALA A 25 -18.10 33.95 -15.63
CA ALA A 25 -19.28 33.39 -14.96
C ALA A 25 -20.26 32.68 -15.91
N ARG A 26 -20.29 33.07 -17.20
CA ARG A 26 -21.17 32.52 -18.24
C ARG A 26 -20.62 31.23 -18.86
N ALA A 27 -19.29 30.98 -18.77
CA ALA A 27 -18.68 29.81 -19.35
C ALA A 27 -19.15 28.53 -18.64
N LYS A 28 -19.28 27.42 -19.39
CA LYS A 28 -19.58 26.08 -18.84
C LYS A 28 -18.52 25.69 -17.81
N ARG A 29 -18.85 24.80 -16.85
CA ARG A 29 -17.96 24.40 -15.77
C ARG A 29 -16.56 23.98 -16.28
N ASP A 30 -16.50 23.06 -17.24
CA ASP A 30 -15.27 22.51 -17.80
C ASP A 30 -14.90 23.14 -19.15
N GLY A 31 -15.45 24.33 -19.43
CA GLY A 31 -15.22 25.08 -20.66
C GLY A 31 -13.96 25.95 -20.60
N ARG A 32 -13.93 26.97 -21.49
CA ARG A 32 -12.82 27.90 -21.60
C ARG A 32 -12.61 28.66 -20.29
N TYR A 33 -11.38 28.74 -19.84
CA TYR A 33 -10.94 29.51 -18.69
C TYR A 33 -9.94 30.62 -19.13
N LEU A 34 -9.76 31.60 -18.28
CA LEU A 34 -8.82 32.70 -18.51
C LEU A 34 -7.41 32.30 -18.07
N GLU A 35 -7.30 31.79 -16.84
CA GLU A 35 -6.03 31.37 -16.26
C GLU A 35 -6.22 30.20 -15.29
N LYS A 36 -5.24 29.28 -15.27
CA LYS A 36 -5.16 28.18 -14.31
C LYS A 36 -4.34 28.64 -13.10
N ILE A 37 -4.98 28.75 -11.95
CA ILE A 37 -4.37 29.20 -10.69
C ILE A 37 -3.70 28.03 -9.97
N GLY A 38 -4.25 26.82 -10.08
CA GLY A 38 -3.70 25.67 -9.38
C GLY A 38 -4.44 24.37 -9.64
N THR A 39 -4.12 23.36 -8.81
CA THR A 39 -4.70 22.02 -8.87
C THR A 39 -5.12 21.56 -7.48
N TYR A 40 -6.15 20.71 -7.45
CA TYR A 40 -6.64 20.05 -6.25
C TYR A 40 -6.85 18.56 -6.52
N ASN A 41 -6.19 17.72 -5.73
CA ASN A 41 -6.32 16.27 -5.77
C ASN A 41 -6.95 15.76 -4.46
N PRO A 42 -8.19 15.32 -4.47
CA PRO A 42 -8.85 14.75 -3.29
C PRO A 42 -8.51 13.27 -3.03
N ASN A 43 -7.84 12.58 -3.98
CA ASN A 43 -7.59 11.14 -3.86
C ASN A 43 -6.43 10.79 -2.92
N THR A 44 -5.69 11.79 -2.45
CA THR A 44 -4.60 11.62 -1.48
C THR A 44 -5.08 11.95 -0.07
N ASN A 45 -4.50 11.32 0.94
CA ASN A 45 -4.76 11.66 2.34
C ASN A 45 -3.43 12.06 3.03
N PRO A 46 -3.26 13.33 3.40
CA PRO A 46 -4.16 14.48 3.19
C PRO A 46 -4.30 14.89 1.71
N ALA A 47 -5.42 15.54 1.38
CA ALA A 47 -5.68 16.01 0.01
C ALA A 47 -4.62 17.02 -0.44
N THR A 48 -4.11 16.85 -1.67
CA THR A 48 -3.06 17.72 -2.22
C THR A 48 -3.67 18.96 -2.84
N VAL A 49 -3.28 20.13 -2.32
CA VAL A 49 -3.73 21.45 -2.80
C VAL A 49 -2.51 22.23 -3.29
N ASN A 50 -2.38 22.44 -4.59
CA ASN A 50 -1.27 23.13 -5.22
C ASN A 50 -1.80 24.40 -5.89
N ILE A 51 -1.69 25.55 -5.24
CA ILE A 51 -2.23 26.84 -5.68
C ILE A 51 -1.12 27.88 -5.66
N ASN A 52 -0.99 28.62 -6.77
CA ASN A 52 -0.13 29.77 -6.83
C ASN A 52 -0.80 30.94 -6.09
N VAL A 53 -0.21 31.33 -4.96
CA VAL A 53 -0.78 32.32 -4.05
C VAL A 53 -0.82 33.70 -4.72
N ASP A 54 0.24 34.09 -5.41
CA ASP A 54 0.36 35.44 -5.99
C ASP A 54 -0.61 35.64 -7.15
N THR A 55 -0.75 34.65 -8.01
CA THR A 55 -1.73 34.66 -9.11
C THR A 55 -3.16 34.73 -8.56
N ALA A 56 -3.44 33.95 -7.51
CA ALA A 56 -4.76 33.96 -6.89
C ALA A 56 -5.10 35.32 -6.24
N VAL A 57 -4.13 35.95 -5.56
CA VAL A 57 -4.30 37.27 -4.94
C VAL A 57 -4.56 38.33 -6.02
N LYS A 58 -3.82 38.31 -7.13
CA LYS A 58 -4.04 39.22 -8.28
C LYS A 58 -5.47 39.14 -8.80
N TRP A 59 -6.00 37.92 -8.97
CA TRP A 59 -7.37 37.75 -9.43
C TRP A 59 -8.40 38.27 -8.43
N LEU A 60 -8.17 38.06 -7.12
CA LEU A 60 -9.04 38.61 -6.07
C LEU A 60 -9.02 40.14 -6.04
N GLU A 61 -7.84 40.74 -6.23
CA GLU A 61 -7.67 42.20 -6.31
C GLU A 61 -8.35 42.82 -7.56
N ASN A 62 -8.36 42.04 -8.66
CA ASN A 62 -9.08 42.41 -9.88
C ASN A 62 -10.61 42.14 -9.77
N GLY A 63 -11.09 41.75 -8.60
CA GLY A 63 -12.51 41.59 -8.32
C GLY A 63 -13.08 40.21 -8.73
N ALA A 64 -12.26 39.19 -8.97
CA ALA A 64 -12.75 37.83 -9.22
C ALA A 64 -13.41 37.26 -7.95
N GLN A 65 -14.63 36.75 -8.10
CA GLN A 65 -15.41 36.17 -7.01
C GLN A 65 -15.15 34.67 -6.88
N PRO A 66 -14.58 34.17 -5.77
CA PRO A 66 -14.43 32.75 -5.55
C PRO A 66 -15.79 32.10 -5.24
N THR A 67 -16.03 30.88 -5.76
CA THR A 67 -17.11 30.01 -5.28
C THR A 67 -16.80 29.52 -3.86
N ASP A 68 -17.79 29.03 -3.11
CA ASP A 68 -17.60 28.64 -1.72
C ASP A 68 -16.53 27.54 -1.57
N THR A 69 -16.55 26.53 -2.42
CA THR A 69 -15.52 25.47 -2.43
C THR A 69 -14.14 26.05 -2.78
N ALA A 70 -14.04 26.92 -3.78
CA ALA A 70 -12.78 27.57 -4.13
C ALA A 70 -12.27 28.44 -2.97
N ARG A 71 -13.14 29.19 -2.29
CA ARG A 71 -12.80 30.00 -1.13
C ARG A 71 -12.19 29.18 -0.01
N THR A 72 -12.74 27.99 0.28
CA THR A 72 -12.19 27.05 1.28
C THR A 72 -10.77 26.62 0.90
N LEU A 73 -10.52 26.23 -0.37
CA LEU A 73 -9.19 25.84 -0.85
C LEU A 73 -8.19 27.02 -0.85
N LEU A 74 -8.63 28.20 -1.24
CA LEU A 74 -7.81 29.42 -1.20
C LEU A 74 -7.47 29.80 0.25
N SER A 75 -8.42 29.68 1.17
CA SER A 75 -8.18 29.88 2.61
C SER A 75 -7.20 28.87 3.17
N TYR A 76 -7.31 27.60 2.75
CA TYR A 76 -6.39 26.53 3.17
C TYR A 76 -4.93 26.83 2.82
N ARG A 77 -4.65 27.46 1.66
CA ARG A 77 -3.31 27.88 1.20
C ARG A 77 -2.93 29.29 1.62
N GLY A 78 -3.78 30.00 2.37
CA GLY A 78 -3.51 31.33 2.90
C GLY A 78 -3.74 32.50 1.94
N VAL A 79 -4.27 32.24 0.73
CA VAL A 79 -4.56 33.29 -0.26
C VAL A 79 -5.50 34.37 0.29
N MET A 80 -6.53 33.95 1.02
CA MET A 80 -7.51 34.87 1.61
C MET A 80 -6.86 35.73 2.69
N LEU A 81 -5.92 35.17 3.47
CA LEU A 81 -5.15 35.91 4.47
C LEU A 81 -4.23 36.94 3.80
N LYS A 82 -3.45 36.52 2.78
CA LYS A 82 -2.55 37.44 2.04
C LYS A 82 -3.34 38.59 1.39
N HIS A 83 -4.47 38.28 0.76
CA HIS A 83 -5.34 39.34 0.20
C HIS A 83 -5.86 40.30 1.26
N HIS A 84 -6.21 39.80 2.48
CA HIS A 84 -6.65 40.64 3.59
C HIS A 84 -5.51 41.57 4.09
N LEU A 85 -4.31 41.02 4.27
CA LEU A 85 -3.12 41.77 4.69
C LEU A 85 -2.75 42.86 3.67
N ASN A 86 -2.76 42.49 2.37
CA ASN A 86 -2.55 43.47 1.29
C ASN A 86 -3.62 44.60 1.32
N GLY A 87 -4.86 44.24 1.65
CA GLY A 87 -5.94 45.17 1.86
C GLY A 87 -5.66 46.11 3.04
N GLY A 88 -5.03 45.62 4.10
CA GLY A 88 -4.57 46.40 5.25
C GLY A 88 -3.44 47.39 4.87
N VAL A 89 -2.46 46.92 4.09
CA VAL A 89 -1.38 47.80 3.57
C VAL A 89 -1.94 48.96 2.73
N ARG A 90 -2.85 48.67 1.82
CA ARG A 90 -3.52 49.70 0.99
C ARG A 90 -4.30 50.72 1.82
N LYS A 91 -4.82 50.34 2.99
CA LYS A 91 -5.52 51.21 3.93
C LYS A 91 -4.58 51.90 4.92
N GLY A 92 -3.28 51.64 4.91
CA GLY A 92 -2.29 52.19 5.83
C GLY A 92 -2.32 51.61 7.24
N ALA A 93 -2.94 50.42 7.44
CA ALA A 93 -3.03 49.77 8.75
C ALA A 93 -1.72 49.07 9.17
N HIS A 94 -0.94 48.61 8.21
CA HIS A 94 0.40 48.00 8.42
C HIS A 94 1.33 48.29 7.24
N THR A 95 2.62 48.06 7.47
CA THR A 95 3.64 48.12 6.43
C THR A 95 3.62 46.78 5.63
N GLN A 96 4.21 46.79 4.44
CA GLN A 96 4.34 45.59 3.61
C GLN A 96 5.16 44.51 4.33
N GLU A 97 6.24 44.90 5.01
CA GLU A 97 7.11 43.98 5.75
C GLU A 97 6.38 43.28 6.90
N GLU A 98 5.52 43.99 7.63
CA GLU A 98 4.67 43.39 8.68
C GLU A 98 3.63 42.43 8.12
N ALA A 99 3.09 42.72 6.94
CA ALA A 99 2.14 41.87 6.27
C ALA A 99 2.80 40.55 5.82
N ASP A 100 3.99 40.64 5.23
CA ASP A 100 4.75 39.48 4.78
C ASP A 100 5.21 38.61 5.96
N ALA A 101 5.73 39.24 7.04
CA ALA A 101 6.11 38.53 8.27
C ALA A 101 4.92 37.75 8.91
N LYS A 102 3.73 38.37 8.95
CA LYS A 102 2.51 37.70 9.44
C LYS A 102 2.06 36.55 8.55
N PHE A 103 2.24 36.68 7.25
CA PHE A 103 1.91 35.63 6.31
C PHE A 103 2.88 34.44 6.44
N GLU A 104 4.18 34.69 6.55
CA GLU A 104 5.22 33.68 6.74
C GLU A 104 5.04 32.92 8.06
N ALA A 105 4.78 33.61 9.16
CA ALA A 105 4.48 32.98 10.45
C ALA A 105 3.28 32.03 10.36
N TRP A 106 2.21 32.45 9.68
CA TRP A 106 1.04 31.61 9.45
C TRP A 106 1.36 30.41 8.55
N ALA A 107 2.18 30.59 7.50
CA ALA A 107 2.55 29.54 6.56
C ALA A 107 3.35 28.44 7.26
N THR A 108 4.35 28.81 8.09
CA THR A 108 5.16 27.86 8.86
C THR A 108 4.33 27.05 9.86
N GLU A 109 3.40 27.69 10.59
CA GLU A 109 2.49 26.97 11.47
C GLU A 109 1.59 25.98 10.71
N LYS A 110 1.14 26.38 9.52
CA LYS A 110 0.26 25.55 8.71
C LYS A 110 0.99 24.35 8.14
N GLU A 111 2.22 24.52 7.68
CA GLU A 111 3.07 23.46 7.19
C GLU A 111 3.42 22.46 8.30
N ALA A 112 3.75 22.94 9.50
CA ALA A 112 3.99 22.08 10.65
C ALA A 112 2.77 21.23 10.99
N LYS A 113 1.55 21.78 10.95
CA LYS A 113 0.30 21.04 11.17
C LYS A 113 0.03 19.99 10.09
N ILE A 114 0.39 20.28 8.83
CA ILE A 114 0.24 19.34 7.73
C ILE A 114 1.25 18.19 7.87
N GLN A 115 2.50 18.51 8.18
CA GLN A 115 3.56 17.52 8.39
C GLN A 115 3.24 16.60 9.57
N ALA A 116 2.81 17.14 10.70
CA ALA A 116 2.38 16.34 11.85
C ALA A 116 1.24 15.37 11.50
N LYS A 117 0.30 15.79 10.66
CA LYS A 117 -0.77 14.91 10.18
C LYS A 117 -0.25 13.81 9.25
N VAL A 118 0.65 14.12 8.33
CA VAL A 118 1.28 13.14 7.44
C VAL A 118 2.08 12.12 8.25
N GLU A 119 2.90 12.58 9.19
CA GLU A 119 3.67 11.69 10.08
C GLU A 119 2.77 10.80 10.95
N GLY A 120 1.66 11.34 11.44
CA GLY A 120 0.68 10.55 12.19
C GLY A 120 0.05 9.44 11.35
N LEU A 121 -0.29 9.72 10.08
CA LEU A 121 -0.85 8.74 9.17
C LEU A 121 0.19 7.67 8.77
N THR A 122 1.42 8.08 8.47
CA THR A 122 2.49 7.12 8.12
C THR A 122 2.85 6.22 9.30
N LYS A 123 2.89 6.76 10.53
CA LYS A 123 3.07 5.95 11.74
C LYS A 123 1.96 4.94 11.94
N ALA A 124 0.70 5.38 11.78
CA ALA A 124 -0.46 4.49 11.90
C ALA A 124 -0.42 3.34 10.87
N GLU A 125 -0.06 3.62 9.62
CA GLU A 125 0.09 2.61 8.57
C GLU A 125 1.24 1.62 8.87
N VAL A 126 2.36 2.12 9.39
CA VAL A 126 3.51 1.27 9.78
C VAL A 126 3.13 0.38 10.96
N ASP A 127 2.45 0.93 11.98
CA ASP A 127 2.01 0.18 13.16
C ASP A 127 0.97 -0.90 12.78
N GLU A 128 0.03 -0.59 11.90
CA GLU A 128 -0.93 -1.57 11.38
C GLU A 128 -0.24 -2.69 10.61
N ARG A 129 0.72 -2.33 9.75
CA ARG A 129 1.50 -3.32 9.00
C ARG A 129 2.35 -4.19 9.93
N ALA A 130 2.98 -3.61 10.94
CA ALA A 130 3.76 -4.35 11.94
C ALA A 130 2.90 -5.33 12.73
N LYS A 131 1.68 -4.92 13.14
CA LYS A 131 0.71 -5.79 13.81
C LYS A 131 0.24 -6.93 12.91
N ALA A 132 -0.06 -6.63 11.63
CA ALA A 132 -0.46 -7.65 10.67
C ALA A 132 0.65 -8.69 10.43
N LEU A 133 1.90 -8.23 10.26
CA LEU A 133 3.06 -9.12 10.11
C LEU A 133 3.34 -9.95 11.36
N ALA A 134 3.15 -9.39 12.57
CA ALA A 134 3.29 -10.14 13.80
C ALA A 134 2.22 -11.25 13.94
N ALA A 135 0.98 -10.92 13.63
CA ALA A 135 -0.12 -11.89 13.61
C ALA A 135 0.10 -12.99 12.55
N GLU A 136 0.57 -12.63 11.36
CA GLU A 136 0.88 -13.58 10.30
C GLU A 136 2.03 -14.53 10.69
N LYS A 137 3.08 -14.01 11.32
CA LYS A 137 4.19 -14.84 11.85
C LYS A 137 3.68 -15.82 12.90
N GLU A 138 2.87 -15.37 13.84
CA GLU A 138 2.30 -16.24 14.88
C GLU A 138 1.44 -17.36 14.29
N VAL A 139 0.61 -17.05 13.30
CA VAL A 139 -0.18 -18.06 12.58
C VAL A 139 0.71 -19.02 11.80
N ASN A 140 1.75 -18.51 11.16
CA ASN A 140 2.70 -19.34 10.40
C ASN A 140 3.51 -20.27 11.32
N GLU A 141 3.98 -19.77 12.45
CA GLU A 141 4.67 -20.57 13.47
C GLU A 141 3.76 -21.71 14.01
N LYS A 142 2.48 -21.42 14.27
CA LYS A 142 1.51 -22.45 14.65
C LYS A 142 1.33 -23.48 13.55
N ARG A 143 1.17 -23.06 12.30
CA ARG A 143 1.03 -24.01 11.17
C ARG A 143 2.26 -24.90 10.98
N ILE A 144 3.46 -24.34 11.18
CA ILE A 144 4.71 -25.11 11.11
C ILE A 144 4.82 -26.07 12.29
N ALA A 145 4.42 -25.65 13.49
CA ALA A 145 4.38 -26.52 14.66
C ALA A 145 3.37 -27.67 14.50
N ASP A 146 2.17 -27.37 14.02
CA ASP A 146 1.13 -28.36 13.73
C ASP A 146 1.57 -29.35 12.64
N ALA A 147 2.21 -28.84 11.56
CA ALA A 147 2.73 -29.69 10.49
C ALA A 147 3.84 -30.62 11.01
N LYS A 148 4.75 -30.14 11.83
CA LYS A 148 5.80 -30.98 12.46
C LYS A 148 5.21 -32.02 13.40
N ALA A 149 4.22 -31.65 14.20
CA ALA A 149 3.55 -32.60 15.09
C ALA A 149 2.85 -33.75 14.29
N VAL A 150 2.21 -33.40 13.18
CA VAL A 150 1.61 -34.39 12.29
C VAL A 150 2.66 -35.31 11.62
N GLU A 151 3.80 -34.72 11.23
CA GLU A 151 4.92 -35.43 10.63
C GLU A 151 5.59 -36.39 11.65
N GLU A 152 5.80 -35.93 12.89
CA GLU A 152 6.30 -36.74 13.99
C GLU A 152 5.33 -37.88 14.36
N GLU A 153 4.01 -37.61 14.35
CA GLU A 153 3.00 -38.60 14.60
C GLU A 153 2.94 -39.64 13.46
N ALA A 154 3.10 -39.25 12.22
CA ALA A 154 3.17 -40.13 11.07
C ALA A 154 4.43 -41.03 11.12
N ILE A 155 5.59 -40.46 11.45
CA ILE A 155 6.84 -41.24 11.61
C ILE A 155 6.73 -42.21 12.78
N ALA A 156 6.12 -41.78 13.89
CA ALA A 156 5.90 -42.68 15.04
C ALA A 156 4.91 -43.83 14.71
N ALA A 157 3.88 -43.54 13.92
CA ALA A 157 2.94 -44.54 13.47
C ALA A 157 3.58 -45.55 12.47
N GLU A 158 4.45 -45.06 11.59
CA GLU A 158 5.22 -45.88 10.65
C GLU A 158 6.23 -46.78 11.36
N ALA A 159 6.94 -46.25 12.35
CA ALA A 159 7.86 -47.02 13.19
C ALA A 159 7.13 -48.05 14.09
N ALA A 160 5.92 -47.74 14.56
CA ALA A 160 5.09 -48.70 15.29
C ALA A 160 4.59 -49.83 14.37
N ALA A 161 4.21 -49.51 13.15
CA ALA A 161 3.80 -50.48 12.14
C ALA A 161 4.95 -51.40 11.68
N GLU A 162 6.18 -50.84 11.56
CA GLU A 162 7.38 -51.66 11.26
C GLU A 162 7.72 -52.58 12.43
N ALA A 163 7.62 -52.11 13.69
CA ALA A 163 7.85 -52.94 14.87
C ALA A 163 6.81 -54.08 15.03
N GLU A 164 5.52 -53.82 14.70
CA GLU A 164 4.50 -54.86 14.65
C GLU A 164 4.74 -55.87 13.51
N ALA A 165 5.25 -55.40 12.37
CA ALA A 165 5.61 -56.28 11.24
C ALA A 165 6.84 -57.13 11.55
N GLU A 166 7.85 -56.63 12.25
CA GLU A 166 9.02 -57.42 12.71
C GLU A 166 8.64 -58.46 13.74
N THR A 167 7.77 -58.13 14.70
CA THR A 167 7.27 -59.14 15.68
C THR A 167 6.43 -60.20 15.04
N ALA A 168 5.61 -59.88 14.02
CA ALA A 168 4.82 -60.86 13.26
C ALA A 168 5.70 -61.75 12.37
N VAL A 169 6.84 -61.25 11.88
CA VAL A 169 7.82 -62.08 11.12
C VAL A 169 8.63 -62.95 12.06
N GLU A 170 8.95 -62.53 13.29
CA GLU A 170 9.62 -63.35 14.28
C GLU A 170 8.70 -64.52 14.79
N GLU A 171 7.40 -64.23 15.05
CA GLU A 171 6.42 -65.27 15.41
C GLU A 171 6.21 -66.26 14.24
N ALA A 172 6.17 -65.79 12.98
CA ALA A 172 6.02 -66.67 11.81
C ALA A 172 7.27 -67.53 11.53
N THR A 173 8.47 -67.07 11.93
CA THR A 173 9.71 -67.84 11.78
C THR A 173 9.90 -68.84 12.91
N GLU A 174 9.29 -68.67 14.08
CA GLU A 174 9.33 -69.62 15.19
C GLU A 174 8.35 -70.75 14.99
N GLU A 175 7.19 -70.56 14.32
CA GLU A 175 6.24 -71.62 13.90
C GLU A 175 6.73 -72.40 12.71
N ALA A 176 7.61 -71.89 11.82
CA ALA A 176 8.14 -72.63 10.65
C ALA A 176 9.41 -73.43 10.94
N ALA A 177 9.91 -73.42 12.18
CA ALA A 177 11.08 -74.21 12.57
C ALA A 177 10.82 -75.65 13.06
N VAL A 178 9.62 -76.11 12.96
CA VAL A 178 9.20 -77.50 13.42
C VAL A 178 8.76 -78.45 12.30
N GLU A 179 8.87 -78.13 11.03
CA GLU A 179 8.66 -79.15 10.00
C GLU A 179 9.63 -78.98 8.81
N ASP A 180 10.59 -79.95 8.84
CA ASP A 180 11.22 -80.66 7.70
C ASP A 180 12.09 -79.99 6.66
N ALA A 181 13.36 -80.41 6.62
CA ALA A 181 14.30 -80.30 5.50
C ALA A 181 14.14 -81.47 4.55
N PRO A 182 14.75 -81.64 3.36
CA PRO A 182 15.41 -80.66 2.46
C PRO A 182 15.00 -80.81 0.98
N ALA A 183 15.17 -79.87 0.12
CA ALA A 183 15.63 -80.06 -1.26
C ALA A 183 15.70 -78.75 -2.08
N ALA A 184 16.87 -78.65 -2.75
CA ALA A 184 17.14 -78.05 -4.06
C ALA A 184 17.45 -76.57 -4.13
N GLU A 185 18.77 -76.34 -4.18
CA GLU A 185 19.46 -75.37 -4.97
C GLU A 185 18.90 -75.28 -6.40
N GLU A 186 18.81 -74.07 -6.91
CA GLU A 186 18.79 -73.57 -8.28
C GLU A 186 17.60 -72.59 -8.47
N ALA A 187 17.92 -71.31 -8.35
CA ALA A 187 17.33 -70.19 -9.13
C ALA A 187 17.65 -68.82 -8.49
N THR A 188 18.90 -68.47 -8.36
CA THR A 188 19.35 -67.11 -8.03
C THR A 188 20.40 -66.65 -8.99
N GLN A 189 20.00 -66.30 -10.21
CA GLN A 189 20.82 -65.49 -11.14
C GLN A 189 19.95 -65.05 -12.31
N GLU A 190 18.97 -64.14 -12.12
CA GLU A 190 18.37 -63.37 -13.23
C GLU A 190 17.43 -62.31 -12.75
N ALA A 191 17.86 -61.39 -11.92
CA ALA A 191 17.05 -60.18 -11.57
C ALA A 191 17.92 -59.03 -11.06
N THR A 192 19.14 -58.86 -11.51
CA THR A 192 19.98 -57.72 -11.11
C THR A 192 20.59 -56.90 -12.23
N GLU A 193 20.01 -56.96 -13.44
CA GLU A 193 20.54 -56.19 -14.60
C GLU A 193 19.52 -55.22 -15.27
N GLU A 194 18.34 -54.98 -14.72
CA GLU A 194 17.36 -54.09 -15.39
C GLU A 194 16.99 -52.81 -14.60
N ALA A 195 17.75 -52.44 -13.56
CA ALA A 195 17.46 -51.25 -12.74
C ALA A 195 18.54 -50.15 -12.74
N THR A 196 19.42 -50.12 -13.76
CA THR A 196 20.49 -49.09 -13.85
C THR A 196 20.54 -48.35 -15.18
N GLN A 197 19.45 -48.21 -15.90
CA GLN A 197 19.43 -47.45 -17.16
C GLN A 197 18.25 -46.48 -17.34
N GLU A 198 17.74 -45.84 -16.28
CA GLU A 198 16.73 -44.75 -16.44
C GLU A 198 16.88 -43.65 -15.41
N ALA A 199 18.10 -43.09 -15.31
CA ALA A 199 18.33 -41.90 -14.51
C ALA A 199 19.47 -41.01 -15.08
N ALA A 200 19.37 -40.69 -16.37
CA ALA A 200 20.27 -39.65 -16.97
C ALA A 200 19.64 -39.09 -18.25
N GLU A 201 18.54 -38.31 -18.11
CA GLU A 201 18.14 -37.31 -19.12
C GLU A 201 16.92 -36.55 -18.60
N ASP A 202 17.12 -35.49 -17.90
CA ASP A 202 16.36 -34.25 -18.07
C ASP A 202 16.92 -33.14 -17.16
N ALA A 203 17.73 -32.27 -17.76
CA ALA A 203 18.04 -30.95 -17.21
C ALA A 203 17.79 -29.92 -18.30
N PRO A 204 16.81 -29.01 -18.17
CA PRO A 204 16.74 -27.87 -19.08
C PRO A 204 17.64 -26.74 -18.62
N ALA A 205 18.43 -26.24 -19.61
CA ALA A 205 19.27 -25.08 -19.56
C ALA A 205 18.51 -23.76 -19.31
N ALA A 206 19.18 -22.89 -18.58
CA ALA A 206 18.82 -21.50 -18.38
C ALA A 206 19.17 -20.65 -19.62
N GLU A 207 18.26 -19.78 -20.05
CA GLU A 207 18.53 -18.43 -20.58
C GLU A 207 17.61 -17.40 -19.95
#